data_f862ad046a4eb79b9fb6f1a21ec00b94
#
_entry.id   f862ad046a4eb79b9fb6f1a21ec00b94
#
_cell.length_a   1.000
_cell.length_b   1.000
_cell.length_c   1.000
_cell.angle_alpha   90.00
_cell.angle_beta   90.00
_cell.angle_gamma   90.00
#
_symmetry.space_group_name_H-M   'P 1'
#
loop_
_entity.id
_entity.type
_entity.pdbx_description
1 polymer ?
#
loop_
_entity_poly.entity_id
_entity_poly.type
_entity_poly.pdbx_seq_one_letter_code
_entity_poly.pdbx_strand_id
1 'polypeptide(L)'
;LMNLVEIDDVERRFKAYPHELSGGQRQRIMIAMALVNKPQLLIADEPTTALDVTIQAQILDLMSKLKRDLGMSILFITHDLGLVKEFSDQVCVMQNGNIVESGDTSNVFENPKHPYTQKLLSAEPQPKEDINSEEAPLLEIQNLDVYYDIPSINFFKKNRFHAVKDTSLNIYKNTTIGLVGESGSGKSTLG
;
A
#
# COMPACT_ATOMS: atom_id res chain seq x y z
N LEU A 1 -5.49 23.86 -4.10
CA LEU A 1 -4.92 22.55 -4.49
C LEU A 1 -4.81 21.59 -3.32
N MET A 2 -4.28 22.00 -2.15
CA MET A 2 -4.16 21.10 -1.00
C MET A 2 -5.51 20.51 -0.54
N ASN A 3 -6.59 21.30 -0.56
CA ASN A 3 -7.94 20.79 -0.32
C ASN A 3 -8.40 19.79 -1.39
N LEU A 4 -8.00 20.00 -2.65
CA LEU A 4 -8.33 19.11 -3.76
C LEU A 4 -7.72 17.71 -3.59
N VAL A 5 -6.54 17.65 -2.97
CA VAL A 5 -5.85 16.38 -2.65
C VAL A 5 -6.11 15.93 -1.21
N GLU A 6 -7.16 16.45 -0.57
CA GLU A 6 -7.65 16.00 0.73
C GLU A 6 -6.60 16.07 1.84
N ILE A 7 -5.81 17.14 1.88
CA ILE A 7 -4.91 17.43 3.00
C ILE A 7 -5.69 18.14 4.10
N ASP A 8 -5.72 17.55 5.28
CA ASP A 8 -6.28 18.14 6.48
C ASP A 8 -5.37 19.24 7.03
N ASP A 9 -5.97 20.24 7.74
CA ASP A 9 -5.24 21.33 8.39
C ASP A 9 -4.24 22.04 7.45
N VAL A 10 -4.77 22.50 6.31
CA VAL A 10 -3.97 23.05 5.19
C VAL A 10 -3.03 24.18 5.65
N GLU A 11 -3.47 25.08 6.53
CA GLU A 11 -2.67 26.22 6.99
C GLU A 11 -1.40 25.77 7.73
N ARG A 12 -1.54 24.75 8.57
CA ARG A 12 -0.42 24.16 9.31
C ARG A 12 0.47 23.33 8.38
N ARG A 13 -0.12 22.47 7.52
CA ARG A 13 0.62 21.59 6.63
C ARG A 13 1.34 22.30 5.50
N PHE A 14 0.84 23.48 5.09
CA PHE A 14 1.53 24.30 4.10
C PHE A 14 2.89 24.81 4.57
N LYS A 15 3.07 24.96 5.88
CA LYS A 15 4.33 25.41 6.49
C LYS A 15 5.20 24.25 7.00
N ALA A 16 4.70 23.04 6.93
CA ALA A 16 5.41 21.85 7.44
C ALA A 16 6.55 21.43 6.51
N TYR A 17 7.63 20.95 7.10
CA TYR A 17 8.72 20.33 6.37
C TYR A 17 8.34 18.89 5.95
N PRO A 18 8.96 18.34 4.87
CA PRO A 18 8.65 16.99 4.40
C PRO A 18 8.78 15.90 5.46
N HIS A 19 9.69 16.02 6.41
CA HIS A 19 9.88 15.04 7.49
C HIS A 19 8.79 15.10 8.59
N GLU A 20 8.00 16.18 8.61
CA GLU A 20 6.87 16.35 9.54
C GLU A 20 5.55 15.80 8.97
N LEU A 21 5.58 15.31 7.71
CA LEU A 21 4.43 14.79 7.00
C LEU A 21 4.49 13.25 6.95
N SER A 22 3.33 12.60 7.04
CA SER A 22 3.23 11.17 6.79
C SER A 22 3.54 10.83 5.32
N GLY A 23 3.82 9.56 5.00
CA GLY A 23 4.04 9.10 3.64
C GLY A 23 2.90 9.48 2.70
N GLY A 24 1.67 9.21 3.10
CA GLY A 24 0.47 9.56 2.33
C GLY A 24 0.28 11.07 2.14
N GLN A 25 0.58 11.88 3.17
CA GLN A 25 0.51 13.34 3.06
C GLN A 25 1.57 13.87 2.07
N ARG A 26 2.79 13.36 2.12
CA ARG A 26 3.83 13.71 1.13
C ARG A 26 3.39 13.37 -0.29
N GLN A 27 2.82 12.17 -0.48
CA GLN A 27 2.33 11.73 -1.79
C GLN A 27 1.21 12.63 -2.32
N ARG A 28 0.22 12.97 -1.46
CA ARG A 28 -0.87 13.90 -1.82
C ARG A 28 -0.35 15.28 -2.21
N ILE A 29 0.67 15.79 -1.52
CA ILE A 29 1.31 17.07 -1.86
C ILE A 29 2.06 16.98 -3.18
N MET A 30 2.78 15.88 -3.47
CA MET A 30 3.44 15.68 -4.77
C MET A 30 2.41 15.66 -5.92
N ILE A 31 1.27 15.01 -5.73
CA ILE A 31 0.16 15.04 -6.68
C ILE A 31 -0.35 16.48 -6.85
N ALA A 32 -0.57 17.22 -5.75
CA ALA A 32 -1.00 18.62 -5.83
C ALA A 32 -0.02 19.49 -6.60
N MET A 33 1.29 19.28 -6.41
CA MET A 33 2.34 20.01 -7.17
C MET A 33 2.28 19.71 -8.65
N ALA A 34 2.09 18.45 -9.05
CA ALA A 34 1.93 18.06 -10.44
C ALA A 34 0.68 18.67 -11.11
N LEU A 35 -0.36 18.93 -10.32
CA LEU A 35 -1.63 19.51 -10.80
C LEU A 35 -1.65 21.04 -10.90
N VAL A 36 -0.58 21.75 -10.46
CA VAL A 36 -0.54 23.24 -10.49
C VAL A 36 -0.85 23.81 -11.87
N ASN A 37 -0.33 23.21 -12.92
CA ASN A 37 -0.47 23.67 -14.29
C ASN A 37 -1.68 23.07 -15.04
N LYS A 38 -2.60 22.40 -14.33
CA LYS A 38 -3.78 21.73 -14.90
C LYS A 38 -3.41 20.86 -16.11
N PRO A 39 -2.55 19.84 -15.94
CA PRO A 39 -2.07 19.02 -17.04
C PRO A 39 -3.20 18.19 -17.65
N GLN A 40 -3.12 17.89 -18.94
CA GLN A 40 -3.98 16.93 -19.62
C GLN A 40 -3.54 15.49 -19.39
N LEU A 41 -2.28 15.26 -19.02
CA LEU A 41 -1.68 13.97 -18.71
C LEU A 41 -0.89 14.07 -17.41
N LEU A 42 -1.21 13.21 -16.46
CA LEU A 42 -0.43 12.98 -15.24
C LEU A 42 0.40 11.70 -15.41
N ILE A 43 1.72 11.81 -15.25
CA ILE A 43 2.62 10.65 -15.19
C ILE A 43 2.87 10.32 -13.72
N ALA A 44 2.47 9.14 -13.29
CA ALA A 44 2.61 8.64 -11.93
C ALA A 44 3.53 7.41 -11.94
N ASP A 45 4.79 7.64 -11.57
CA ASP A 45 5.81 6.61 -11.52
C ASP A 45 5.92 6.08 -10.08
N GLU A 46 5.52 4.81 -9.88
CA GLU A 46 5.48 4.12 -8.59
C GLU A 46 4.81 4.95 -7.47
N PRO A 47 3.59 5.51 -7.69
CA PRO A 47 3.03 6.52 -6.78
C PRO A 47 2.61 5.97 -5.42
N THR A 48 2.61 4.64 -5.24
CA THR A 48 2.18 3.97 -4.01
C THR A 48 3.32 3.21 -3.32
N THR A 49 4.54 3.29 -3.86
CA THR A 49 5.70 2.61 -3.29
C THR A 49 5.98 3.11 -1.86
N ALA A 50 6.26 2.16 -0.95
CA ALA A 50 6.50 2.39 0.48
C ALA A 50 5.30 2.97 1.28
N LEU A 51 4.09 2.89 0.73
CA LEU A 51 2.86 3.18 1.46
C LEU A 51 2.24 1.88 1.98
N ASP A 52 1.54 1.96 3.12
CA ASP A 52 0.71 0.84 3.56
C ASP A 52 -0.54 0.69 2.69
N VAL A 53 -1.13 -0.52 2.71
CA VAL A 53 -2.25 -0.91 1.84
C VAL A 53 -3.44 0.07 1.94
N THR A 54 -3.74 0.57 3.13
CA THR A 54 -4.86 1.50 3.36
C THR A 54 -4.59 2.84 2.69
N ILE A 55 -3.38 3.40 2.87
CA ILE A 55 -2.98 4.66 2.26
C ILE A 55 -2.87 4.52 0.75
N GLN A 56 -2.35 3.38 0.26
CA GLN A 56 -2.29 3.06 -1.17
C GLN A 56 -3.68 3.13 -1.82
N ALA A 57 -4.69 2.46 -1.25
CA ALA A 57 -6.07 2.51 -1.73
C ALA A 57 -6.62 3.94 -1.75
N GLN A 58 -6.36 4.74 -0.71
CA GLN A 58 -6.78 6.14 -0.66
C GLN A 58 -6.13 7.01 -1.75
N ILE A 59 -4.85 6.78 -2.08
CA ILE A 59 -4.15 7.50 -3.16
C ILE A 59 -4.74 7.15 -4.52
N LEU A 60 -5.04 5.88 -4.77
CA LEU A 60 -5.65 5.44 -6.03
C LEU A 60 -7.08 5.99 -6.21
N ASP A 61 -7.88 6.01 -5.14
CA ASP A 61 -9.22 6.61 -5.18
C ASP A 61 -9.14 8.13 -5.44
N LEU A 62 -8.24 8.82 -4.77
CA LEU A 62 -7.96 10.24 -5.02
C LEU A 62 -7.58 10.47 -6.50
N MET A 63 -6.66 9.68 -7.06
CA MET A 63 -6.24 9.81 -8.46
C MET A 63 -7.41 9.54 -9.42
N SER A 64 -8.25 8.54 -9.14
CA SER A 64 -9.47 8.26 -9.90
C SER A 64 -10.46 9.42 -9.89
N LYS A 65 -10.66 10.05 -8.74
CA LYS A 65 -11.48 11.23 -8.58
C LYS A 65 -10.92 12.41 -9.37
N LEU A 66 -9.63 12.69 -9.23
CA LEU A 66 -8.95 13.77 -9.96
C LEU A 66 -9.00 13.56 -11.48
N LYS A 67 -8.82 12.32 -11.97
CA LYS A 67 -8.99 11.95 -13.39
C LYS A 67 -10.35 12.38 -13.91
N ARG A 68 -11.43 12.06 -13.17
CA ARG A 68 -12.81 12.42 -13.55
C ARG A 68 -13.08 13.91 -13.47
N ASP A 69 -12.73 14.54 -12.33
CA ASP A 69 -13.08 15.92 -12.02
C ASP A 69 -12.32 16.92 -12.90
N LEU A 70 -11.09 16.61 -13.29
CA LEU A 70 -10.23 17.48 -14.10
C LEU A 70 -10.20 17.08 -15.59
N GLY A 71 -10.82 15.95 -15.98
CA GLY A 71 -10.82 15.47 -17.36
C GLY A 71 -9.44 15.12 -17.90
N MET A 72 -8.51 14.68 -17.03
CA MET A 72 -7.14 14.35 -17.41
C MET A 72 -6.94 12.84 -17.61
N SER A 73 -5.91 12.48 -18.36
CA SER A 73 -5.44 11.09 -18.48
C SER A 73 -4.33 10.83 -17.47
N ILE A 74 -4.14 9.55 -17.11
CA ILE A 74 -3.07 9.13 -16.21
C ILE A 74 -2.24 8.05 -16.90
N LEU A 75 -0.91 8.24 -16.95
CA LEU A 75 0.04 7.18 -17.24
C LEU A 75 0.54 6.66 -15.89
N PHE A 76 0.06 5.47 -15.52
CA PHE A 76 0.37 4.84 -14.25
C PHE A 76 1.47 3.79 -14.46
N ILE A 77 2.63 3.97 -13.83
CA ILE A 77 3.77 3.07 -13.94
C ILE A 77 3.94 2.35 -12.61
N THR A 78 3.91 1.03 -12.64
CA THR A 78 4.08 0.19 -11.46
C THR A 78 4.51 -1.23 -11.83
N HIS A 79 5.09 -1.94 -10.88
CA HIS A 79 5.36 -3.38 -10.97
C HIS A 79 4.26 -4.24 -10.32
N ASP A 80 3.27 -3.62 -9.67
CA ASP A 80 2.17 -4.31 -9.00
C ASP A 80 1.01 -4.56 -9.98
N LEU A 81 0.88 -5.82 -10.40
CA LEU A 81 -0.15 -6.25 -11.36
C LEU A 81 -1.55 -6.13 -10.78
N GLY A 82 -1.73 -6.33 -9.48
CA GLY A 82 -3.01 -6.18 -8.81
C GLY A 82 -3.54 -4.76 -8.96
N LEU A 83 -2.66 -3.75 -8.76
CA LEU A 83 -3.01 -2.35 -8.94
C LEU A 83 -3.33 -2.01 -10.40
N VAL A 84 -2.56 -2.55 -11.36
CA VAL A 84 -2.84 -2.35 -12.79
C VAL A 84 -4.22 -2.89 -13.14
N LYS A 85 -4.56 -4.10 -12.68
CA LYS A 85 -5.84 -4.75 -12.92
C LYS A 85 -7.03 -3.95 -12.38
N GLU A 86 -6.86 -3.33 -11.21
CA GLU A 86 -7.92 -2.58 -10.53
C GLU A 86 -8.06 -1.15 -11.06
N PHE A 87 -6.95 -0.49 -11.37
CA PHE A 87 -6.91 0.96 -11.62
C PHE A 87 -6.90 1.35 -13.10
N SER A 88 -6.36 0.50 -14.00
CA SER A 88 -6.05 0.88 -15.37
C SER A 88 -7.10 0.39 -16.37
N ASP A 89 -7.48 1.24 -17.32
CA ASP A 89 -8.36 0.90 -18.44
C ASP A 89 -7.61 0.06 -19.49
N GLN A 90 -6.35 0.43 -19.76
CA GLN A 90 -5.46 -0.23 -20.72
C GLN A 90 -4.11 -0.52 -20.06
N VAL A 91 -3.44 -1.56 -20.51
CA VAL A 91 -2.12 -1.96 -20.02
C VAL A 91 -1.11 -2.10 -21.17
N CYS A 92 0.14 -1.68 -20.90
CA CYS A 92 1.29 -1.94 -21.76
C CYS A 92 2.32 -2.72 -20.94
N VAL A 93 2.64 -3.93 -21.35
CA VAL A 93 3.68 -4.76 -20.72
C VAL A 93 5.01 -4.47 -21.40
N MET A 94 6.01 -4.11 -20.60
CA MET A 94 7.37 -3.81 -21.10
C MET A 94 8.37 -4.86 -20.68
N GLN A 95 9.26 -5.23 -21.61
CA GLN A 95 10.41 -6.09 -21.36
C GLN A 95 11.61 -5.59 -22.17
N ASN A 96 12.77 -5.44 -21.53
CA ASN A 96 14.04 -5.05 -22.17
C ASN A 96 13.89 -3.77 -23.06
N GLY A 97 13.14 -2.77 -22.57
CA GLY A 97 12.93 -1.50 -23.26
C GLY A 97 11.89 -1.52 -24.38
N ASN A 98 11.23 -2.66 -24.63
CA ASN A 98 10.20 -2.80 -25.66
C ASN A 98 8.83 -3.07 -25.05
N ILE A 99 7.78 -2.53 -25.67
CA ILE A 99 6.40 -2.95 -25.38
C ILE A 99 6.19 -4.29 -26.07
N VAL A 100 5.99 -5.36 -25.28
CA VAL A 100 5.82 -6.73 -25.76
C VAL A 100 4.35 -7.13 -25.91
N GLU A 101 3.49 -6.48 -25.14
CA GLU A 101 2.03 -6.68 -25.22
C GLU A 101 1.30 -5.41 -24.76
N SER A 102 0.17 -5.10 -25.41
CA SER A 102 -0.69 -3.98 -24.98
C SER A 102 -2.14 -4.25 -25.39
N GLY A 103 -3.06 -3.69 -24.62
CA GLY A 103 -4.51 -3.80 -24.86
C GLY A 103 -5.34 -3.40 -23.66
N ASP A 104 -6.64 -3.69 -23.75
CA ASP A 104 -7.56 -3.51 -22.63
C ASP A 104 -7.12 -4.41 -21.47
N THR A 105 -7.12 -3.85 -20.26
CA THR A 105 -6.60 -4.53 -19.06
C THR A 105 -7.26 -5.89 -18.86
N SER A 106 -8.58 -5.97 -18.93
CA SER A 106 -9.30 -7.24 -18.79
C SER A 106 -8.83 -8.31 -19.78
N ASN A 107 -8.67 -7.94 -21.05
CA ASN A 107 -8.28 -8.89 -22.10
C ASN A 107 -6.84 -9.38 -21.93
N VAL A 108 -5.89 -8.50 -21.58
CA VAL A 108 -4.48 -8.89 -21.37
C VAL A 108 -4.32 -9.78 -20.14
N PHE A 109 -5.09 -9.54 -19.08
CA PHE A 109 -5.04 -10.36 -17.87
C PHE A 109 -5.72 -11.71 -18.02
N GLU A 110 -6.83 -11.80 -18.77
CA GLU A 110 -7.57 -13.05 -18.99
C GLU A 110 -6.97 -13.92 -20.10
N ASN A 111 -6.44 -13.29 -21.15
CA ASN A 111 -5.95 -13.95 -22.36
C ASN A 111 -4.57 -13.42 -22.79
N PRO A 112 -3.53 -13.52 -21.95
CA PRO A 112 -2.18 -13.04 -22.27
C PRO A 112 -1.60 -13.80 -23.46
N LYS A 113 -1.08 -13.10 -24.45
CA LYS A 113 -0.54 -13.69 -25.69
C LYS A 113 0.96 -13.85 -25.65
N HIS A 114 1.66 -12.87 -25.06
CA HIS A 114 3.11 -12.89 -25.04
C HIS A 114 3.64 -13.80 -23.91
N PRO A 115 4.66 -14.66 -24.16
CA PRO A 115 5.17 -15.57 -23.13
C PRO A 115 5.66 -14.88 -21.86
N TYR A 116 6.20 -13.67 -21.98
CA TYR A 116 6.62 -12.90 -20.82
C TYR A 116 5.42 -12.45 -19.96
N THR A 117 4.34 -11.98 -20.58
CA THR A 117 3.10 -11.62 -19.87
C THR A 117 2.50 -12.82 -19.14
N GLN A 118 2.46 -13.97 -19.82
CA GLN A 118 1.98 -15.23 -19.22
C GLN A 118 2.82 -15.60 -17.98
N LYS A 119 4.16 -15.53 -18.11
CA LYS A 119 5.07 -15.79 -16.99
C LYS A 119 4.86 -14.79 -15.85
N LEU A 120 4.69 -13.51 -16.16
CA LEU A 120 4.49 -12.45 -15.17
C LEU A 120 3.21 -12.67 -14.37
N LEU A 121 2.10 -12.97 -15.04
CA LEU A 121 0.80 -13.24 -14.42
C LEU A 121 0.78 -14.58 -13.65
N SER A 122 1.50 -15.60 -14.14
CA SER A 122 1.61 -16.90 -13.45
C SER A 122 2.54 -16.86 -12.22
N ALA A 123 3.33 -15.81 -12.05
CA ALA A 123 4.21 -15.66 -10.90
C ALA A 123 3.46 -15.19 -9.62
N GLU A 124 2.16 -14.85 -9.72
CA GLU A 124 1.33 -14.63 -8.54
C GLU A 124 1.26 -15.91 -7.70
N PRO A 125 1.45 -15.82 -6.37
CA PRO A 125 1.39 -16.99 -5.49
C PRO A 125 0.04 -17.69 -5.62
N GLN A 126 0.07 -18.98 -5.94
CA GLN A 126 -1.13 -19.81 -5.94
C GLN A 126 -1.64 -20.01 -4.50
N PRO A 127 -2.97 -20.15 -4.29
CA PRO A 127 -3.52 -20.51 -3.00
C PRO A 127 -2.83 -21.78 -2.50
N LYS A 128 -2.42 -21.78 -1.24
CA LYS A 128 -1.86 -22.98 -0.61
C LYS A 128 -2.94 -24.00 -0.32
N GLU A 129 -2.57 -25.28 -0.39
CA GLU A 129 -3.43 -26.36 0.08
C GLU A 129 -3.76 -26.21 1.57
N ASP A 130 -4.94 -26.65 1.98
CA ASP A 130 -5.40 -26.62 3.36
C ASP A 130 -4.42 -27.41 4.25
N ILE A 131 -3.97 -26.76 5.32
CA ILE A 131 -3.05 -27.36 6.27
C ILE A 131 -3.89 -28.11 7.30
N ASN A 132 -3.83 -29.44 7.31
CA ASN A 132 -4.39 -30.25 8.40
C ASN A 132 -3.52 -30.05 9.66
N SER A 133 -4.03 -29.28 10.62
CA SER A 133 -3.36 -28.98 11.88
C SER A 133 -3.78 -29.96 12.99
N GLU A 134 -3.44 -31.25 12.82
CA GLU A 134 -3.56 -32.25 13.91
C GLU A 134 -2.35 -32.25 14.87
N GLU A 135 -1.28 -31.52 14.54
CA GLU A 135 -0.06 -31.43 15.34
C GLU A 135 -0.13 -30.30 16.38
N ALA A 136 0.59 -30.48 17.48
CA ALA A 136 0.77 -29.39 18.47
C ALA A 136 1.46 -28.18 17.83
N PRO A 137 1.11 -26.96 18.22
CA PRO A 137 1.72 -25.75 17.68
C PRO A 137 3.23 -25.71 18.00
N LEU A 138 4.04 -25.24 17.04
CA LEU A 138 5.46 -24.99 17.24
C LEU A 138 5.69 -23.80 18.18
N LEU A 139 4.83 -22.78 18.08
CA LEU A 139 4.80 -21.62 18.94
C LEU A 139 3.36 -21.32 19.32
N GLU A 140 3.10 -21.19 20.60
CA GLU A 140 1.82 -20.79 21.15
C GLU A 140 1.98 -19.49 21.95
N ILE A 141 1.24 -18.47 21.56
CA ILE A 141 1.15 -17.19 22.25
C ILE A 141 -0.25 -17.10 22.84
N GLN A 142 -0.37 -16.85 24.13
CA GLN A 142 -1.65 -16.68 24.81
C GLN A 142 -1.69 -15.36 25.57
N ASN A 143 -2.72 -14.54 25.29
CA ASN A 143 -3.00 -13.29 25.99
C ASN A 143 -1.78 -12.38 26.15
N LEU A 144 -0.98 -12.23 25.09
CA LEU A 144 0.23 -11.43 25.10
C LEU A 144 -0.10 -9.94 25.14
N ASP A 145 0.46 -9.27 26.13
CA ASP A 145 0.46 -7.81 26.25
C ASP A 145 1.87 -7.27 26.21
N VAL A 146 2.14 -6.28 25.34
CA VAL A 146 3.44 -5.61 25.26
C VAL A 146 3.29 -4.12 25.48
N TYR A 147 4.07 -3.60 26.43
CA TYR A 147 4.08 -2.20 26.83
C TYR A 147 5.46 -1.57 26.62
N TYR A 148 5.48 -0.34 26.11
CA TYR A 148 6.67 0.51 26.07
C TYR A 148 6.51 1.67 27.04
N ASP A 149 7.52 1.94 27.85
CA ASP A 149 7.56 3.12 28.70
C ASP A 149 7.84 4.36 27.85
N ILE A 150 6.92 5.34 27.89
CA ILE A 150 7.09 6.62 27.19
C ILE A 150 7.68 7.63 28.17
N PRO A 151 8.74 8.40 27.76
CA PRO A 151 9.24 9.49 28.57
C PRO A 151 8.13 10.49 28.91
N SER A 152 7.89 10.69 30.22
CA SER A 152 6.91 11.67 30.70
C SER A 152 7.63 12.92 31.17
N ILE A 153 7.08 14.10 30.81
CA ILE A 153 7.58 15.39 31.33
C ILE A 153 7.40 15.48 32.86
N ASN A 154 6.49 14.67 33.41
CA ASN A 154 6.20 14.63 34.83
C ASN A 154 6.90 13.40 35.44
N PHE A 155 7.96 13.62 36.25
CA PHE A 155 8.81 12.61 36.88
C PHE A 155 8.03 11.55 37.71
N PHE A 156 6.83 11.86 38.14
CA PHE A 156 5.98 10.99 38.96
C PHE A 156 4.94 10.16 38.18
N LYS A 157 4.83 10.33 36.85
CA LYS A 157 3.84 9.61 36.04
C LYS A 157 4.52 8.83 34.92
N LYS A 158 4.60 7.50 35.08
CA LYS A 158 5.04 6.61 33.99
C LYS A 158 3.89 6.49 32.99
N ASN A 159 4.05 7.06 31.82
CA ASN A 159 3.14 6.79 30.71
C ASN A 159 3.63 5.55 29.98
N ARG A 160 2.71 4.58 29.78
CA ARG A 160 2.99 3.35 29.02
C ARG A 160 2.16 3.33 27.76
N PHE A 161 2.81 3.01 26.66
CA PHE A 161 2.13 2.73 25.40
C PHE A 161 1.88 1.23 25.30
N HIS A 162 0.60 0.82 25.15
CA HIS A 162 0.18 -0.56 25.00
C HIS A 162 0.27 -0.92 23.51
N ALA A 163 1.36 -1.54 23.09
CA ALA A 163 1.68 -1.79 21.69
C ALA A 163 1.04 -3.08 21.15
N VAL A 164 0.93 -4.12 21.98
CA VAL A 164 0.23 -5.38 21.67
C VAL A 164 -0.74 -5.65 22.81
N LYS A 165 -1.96 -6.00 22.48
CA LYS A 165 -3.07 -6.12 23.47
C LYS A 165 -3.74 -7.47 23.35
N ASP A 166 -3.70 -8.26 24.44
CA ASP A 166 -4.43 -9.53 24.59
C ASP A 166 -4.38 -10.40 23.32
N THR A 167 -3.19 -10.55 22.75
CA THR A 167 -2.99 -11.22 21.47
C THR A 167 -2.69 -12.70 21.70
N SER A 168 -3.47 -13.57 21.04
CA SER A 168 -3.24 -15.01 21.03
C SER A 168 -3.02 -15.49 19.61
N LEU A 169 -2.01 -16.34 19.40
CA LEU A 169 -1.62 -16.83 18.08
C LEU A 169 -0.91 -18.18 18.20
N ASN A 170 -1.25 -19.12 17.32
CA ASN A 170 -0.58 -20.40 17.21
C ASN A 170 0.13 -20.52 15.87
N ILE A 171 1.40 -20.94 15.89
CA ILE A 171 2.17 -21.22 14.69
C ILE A 171 2.50 -22.71 14.66
N TYR A 172 2.15 -23.36 13.56
CA TYR A 172 2.39 -24.79 13.35
C TYR A 172 3.62 -25.03 12.48
N LYS A 173 4.18 -26.23 12.59
CA LYS A 173 5.33 -26.64 11.78
C LYS A 173 4.98 -26.60 10.27
N ASN A 174 5.90 -26.15 9.45
CA ASN A 174 5.74 -26.03 7.99
C ASN A 174 4.62 -25.09 7.54
N THR A 175 4.11 -24.21 8.43
CA THR A 175 3.12 -23.21 8.08
C THR A 175 3.77 -21.83 7.90
N THR A 176 3.13 -20.98 7.08
CA THR A 176 3.45 -19.56 6.96
C THR A 176 2.26 -18.76 7.41
N ILE A 177 2.42 -17.92 8.43
CA ILE A 177 1.37 -17.01 8.89
C ILE A 177 1.70 -15.60 8.37
N GLY A 178 0.73 -14.99 7.67
CA GLY A 178 0.81 -13.60 7.27
C GLY A 178 0.26 -12.69 8.37
N LEU A 179 1.08 -11.76 8.87
CA LEU A 179 0.65 -10.72 9.81
C LEU A 179 0.46 -9.40 9.07
N VAL A 180 -0.77 -8.95 8.91
CA VAL A 180 -1.15 -7.76 8.14
C VAL A 180 -1.78 -6.70 9.03
N GLY A 181 -1.73 -5.45 8.61
CA GLY A 181 -2.31 -4.31 9.32
C GLY A 181 -1.61 -2.99 8.99
N GLU A 182 -2.18 -1.88 9.41
CA GLU A 182 -1.65 -0.53 9.17
C GLU A 182 -0.29 -0.29 9.85
N SER A 183 0.41 0.75 9.39
CA SER A 183 1.65 1.18 10.05
C SER A 183 1.37 1.56 11.51
N GLY A 184 2.23 1.09 12.43
CA GLY A 184 2.04 1.33 13.87
C GLY A 184 1.04 0.41 14.57
N SER A 185 0.44 -0.59 13.89
CA SER A 185 -0.50 -1.54 14.51
C SER A 185 0.13 -2.58 15.44
N GLY A 186 1.44 -2.54 15.68
CA GLY A 186 2.13 -3.45 16.59
C GLY A 186 2.74 -4.70 15.94
N LYS A 187 2.68 -4.86 14.61
CA LYS A 187 3.21 -6.04 13.88
C LYS A 187 4.66 -6.37 14.21
N SER A 188 5.53 -5.37 14.09
CA SER A 188 6.97 -5.52 14.38
C SER A 188 7.28 -5.68 15.88
N THR A 189 6.29 -5.42 16.75
CA THR A 189 6.41 -5.65 18.19
C THR A 189 6.03 -7.09 18.54
N LEU A 190 5.11 -7.68 17.76
CA LEU A 190 4.69 -9.07 17.95
C LEU A 190 5.71 -10.04 17.33
N GLY A 191 6.32 -9.71 16.17
CA GLY A 191 7.35 -10.51 15.50
C GLY A 191 8.73 -10.28 16.05
#